data_0e33995973ab3bf33acb5316f97a14aa
#
_entry.id   0e33995973ab3bf33acb5316f97a14aa
#
_cell.length_a   1.000
_cell.length_b   1.000
_cell.length_c   1.000
_cell.angle_alpha   90.00
_cell.angle_beta   90.00
_cell.angle_gamma   90.00
#
_symmetry.space_group_name_H-M   'P 1'
#
loop_
_entity.id
_entity.type
_entity.pdbx_description
1 polymer ?
#
loop_
_entity_poly.entity_id
_entity_poly.type
_entity_poly.pdbx_seq_one_letter_code
_entity_poly.pdbx_strand_id
1 'polypeptide(L)'
;FAFISGAIAIGIGFGAQNIINNFISGWILMGERPIRIGDLLEINGTLGRVEAINTRSTRIKRTDGVRIVVPNSHLLENTLVTWNLGDDDIRVFISVGVAYGSPVRLVAELLEKAVVEQEDVLQDPAPRILFQDFGNSALVFEAYFWTQLRPGGDMRRLRSEIRFRVDELFRENGITIAFPQQDVHLDGVLKLDSGDRETGQVITNRQEGR
;
A
#
# COMPACT_ATOMS: atom_id res chain seq x y z
N PHE A 1 -10.68 -62.15 1.55
CA PHE A 1 -10.82 -61.22 0.42
C PHE A 1 -11.38 -59.87 0.87
N ALA A 2 -12.46 -59.82 1.67
CA ALA A 2 -13.12 -58.58 2.11
C ALA A 2 -12.18 -57.61 2.87
N PHE A 3 -11.30 -58.14 3.72
CA PHE A 3 -10.34 -57.35 4.50
C PHE A 3 -9.29 -56.65 3.61
N ILE A 4 -8.80 -57.37 2.62
CA ILE A 4 -7.81 -56.84 1.66
C ILE A 4 -8.46 -55.77 0.77
N SER A 5 -9.68 -56.00 0.30
CA SER A 5 -10.43 -55.03 -0.51
C SER A 5 -10.73 -53.76 0.27
N GLY A 6 -11.06 -53.89 1.57
CA GLY A 6 -11.26 -52.74 2.45
C GLY A 6 -9.96 -51.91 2.65
N ALA A 7 -8.84 -52.55 2.88
CA ALA A 7 -7.57 -51.90 3.04
C ALA A 7 -7.12 -51.15 1.76
N ILE A 8 -7.35 -51.77 0.59
CA ILE A 8 -7.06 -51.14 -0.71
C ILE A 8 -7.99 -49.93 -0.94
N ALA A 9 -9.30 -50.07 -0.64
CA ALA A 9 -10.21 -48.96 -0.79
C ALA A 9 -9.87 -47.74 0.07
N ILE A 10 -9.47 -48.00 1.33
CA ILE A 10 -8.99 -46.95 2.24
C ILE A 10 -7.71 -46.28 1.68
N GLY A 11 -6.74 -47.07 1.22
CA GLY A 11 -5.50 -46.57 0.66
C GLY A 11 -5.75 -45.68 -0.59
N ILE A 12 -6.64 -46.10 -1.49
CA ILE A 12 -7.03 -45.31 -2.66
C ILE A 12 -7.76 -44.02 -2.22
N GLY A 13 -8.64 -44.11 -1.22
CA GLY A 13 -9.37 -42.97 -0.68
C GLY A 13 -8.44 -41.88 -0.15
N PHE A 14 -7.45 -42.24 0.66
CA PHE A 14 -6.42 -41.30 1.14
C PHE A 14 -5.55 -40.76 0.00
N GLY A 15 -5.20 -41.59 -0.97
CA GLY A 15 -4.40 -41.14 -2.14
C GLY A 15 -5.15 -40.17 -3.04
N ALA A 16 -6.47 -40.31 -3.15
CA ALA A 16 -7.34 -39.43 -3.97
C ALA A 16 -7.86 -38.20 -3.24
N GLN A 17 -7.69 -38.08 -1.91
CA GLN A 17 -8.29 -37.06 -1.08
C GLN A 17 -8.05 -35.63 -1.60
N ASN A 18 -6.81 -35.29 -1.93
CA ASN A 18 -6.47 -33.95 -2.45
C ASN A 18 -7.14 -33.65 -3.78
N ILE A 19 -7.29 -34.63 -4.64
CA ILE A 19 -7.95 -34.47 -5.94
C ILE A 19 -9.44 -34.18 -5.73
N ILE A 20 -10.08 -34.96 -4.87
CA ILE A 20 -11.51 -34.83 -4.54
C ILE A 20 -11.77 -33.48 -3.87
N ASN A 21 -10.94 -33.07 -2.89
CA ASN A 21 -11.09 -31.77 -2.23
C ASN A 21 -11.03 -30.62 -3.23
N ASN A 22 -10.04 -30.63 -4.13
CA ASN A 22 -9.93 -29.59 -5.14
C ASN A 22 -11.12 -29.57 -6.12
N PHE A 23 -11.67 -30.72 -6.42
CA PHE A 23 -12.82 -30.83 -7.31
C PHE A 23 -14.10 -30.28 -6.65
N ILE A 24 -14.36 -30.67 -5.40
CA ILE A 24 -15.48 -30.17 -4.60
C ILE A 24 -15.34 -28.66 -4.40
N SER A 25 -14.16 -28.19 -4.05
CA SER A 25 -13.86 -26.77 -3.91
C SER A 25 -14.11 -25.99 -5.21
N GLY A 26 -13.78 -26.58 -6.36
CA GLY A 26 -14.07 -25.97 -7.66
C GLY A 26 -15.57 -25.81 -7.91
N TRP A 27 -16.37 -26.80 -7.52
CA TRP A 27 -17.84 -26.69 -7.63
C TRP A 27 -18.41 -25.63 -6.70
N ILE A 28 -17.91 -25.52 -5.48
CA ILE A 28 -18.33 -24.48 -4.54
C ILE A 28 -17.96 -23.10 -5.10
N LEU A 29 -16.72 -22.89 -5.57
CA LEU A 29 -16.29 -21.63 -6.16
C LEU A 29 -17.14 -21.20 -7.37
N MET A 30 -17.52 -22.17 -8.22
CA MET A 30 -18.36 -21.90 -9.40
C MET A 30 -19.85 -21.72 -9.04
N GLY A 31 -20.33 -22.39 -8.00
CA GLY A 31 -21.73 -22.34 -7.56
C GLY A 31 -22.04 -21.13 -6.69
N GLU A 32 -21.30 -20.95 -5.59
CA GLU A 32 -21.51 -19.87 -4.63
C GLU A 32 -20.87 -18.56 -5.06
N ARG A 33 -19.84 -18.64 -5.92
CA ARG A 33 -19.13 -17.50 -6.49
C ARG A 33 -18.57 -16.51 -5.45
N PRO A 34 -17.90 -16.99 -4.39
CA PRO A 34 -17.23 -16.10 -3.42
C PRO A 34 -16.13 -15.27 -4.07
N ILE A 35 -15.60 -15.74 -5.20
CA ILE A 35 -14.70 -15.04 -6.11
C ILE A 35 -15.22 -15.18 -7.53
N ARG A 36 -15.00 -14.15 -8.36
CA ARG A 36 -15.44 -14.11 -9.75
C ARG A 36 -14.27 -13.93 -10.69
N ILE A 37 -14.42 -14.34 -11.93
CA ILE A 37 -13.45 -14.02 -12.98
C ILE A 37 -13.40 -12.50 -13.14
N GLY A 38 -12.20 -11.93 -13.09
CA GLY A 38 -12.00 -10.50 -13.11
C GLY A 38 -11.68 -9.87 -11.75
N ASP A 39 -12.03 -10.53 -10.64
CA ASP A 39 -11.73 -10.02 -9.29
C ASP A 39 -10.23 -9.91 -9.06
N LEU A 40 -9.84 -8.87 -8.33
CA LEU A 40 -8.49 -8.71 -7.83
C LEU A 40 -8.39 -9.35 -6.45
N LEU A 41 -7.55 -10.36 -6.34
CA LEU A 41 -7.32 -11.09 -5.10
C LEU A 41 -5.92 -10.80 -4.56
N GLU A 42 -5.83 -10.74 -3.25
CA GLU A 42 -4.55 -10.78 -2.55
C GLU A 42 -4.39 -12.14 -1.88
N ILE A 43 -3.37 -12.88 -2.30
CA ILE A 43 -3.03 -14.21 -1.79
C ILE A 43 -1.58 -14.17 -1.33
N ASN A 44 -1.34 -14.43 -0.05
CA ASN A 44 0.01 -14.40 0.56
C ASN A 44 0.78 -13.10 0.25
N GLY A 45 0.11 -11.95 0.34
CA GLY A 45 0.69 -10.64 0.05
C GLY A 45 0.92 -10.34 -1.44
N THR A 46 0.43 -11.20 -2.33
CA THR A 46 0.56 -11.03 -3.78
C THR A 46 -0.78 -10.69 -4.40
N LEU A 47 -0.84 -9.57 -5.10
CA LEU A 47 -2.04 -9.14 -5.84
C LEU A 47 -2.08 -9.79 -7.22
N GLY A 48 -3.24 -10.32 -7.58
CA GLY A 48 -3.48 -10.88 -8.89
C GLY A 48 -4.95 -10.91 -9.27
N ARG A 49 -5.23 -10.87 -10.57
CA ARG A 49 -6.58 -10.91 -11.11
C ARG A 49 -6.97 -12.35 -11.49
N VAL A 50 -8.16 -12.77 -11.13
CA VAL A 50 -8.71 -14.08 -11.51
C VAL A 50 -8.92 -14.11 -13.03
N GLU A 51 -8.19 -14.97 -13.73
CA GLU A 51 -8.32 -15.20 -15.18
C GLU A 51 -9.35 -16.27 -15.50
N ALA A 52 -9.32 -17.38 -14.77
CA ALA A 52 -10.21 -18.52 -14.97
C ALA A 52 -10.33 -19.34 -13.69
N ILE A 53 -11.54 -19.84 -13.46
CA ILE A 53 -11.84 -20.81 -12.40
C ILE A 53 -12.13 -22.14 -13.10
N ASN A 54 -11.23 -23.12 -12.92
CA ASN A 54 -11.38 -24.46 -13.49
C ASN A 54 -11.81 -25.44 -12.41
N THR A 55 -12.11 -26.67 -12.78
CA THR A 55 -12.63 -27.70 -11.90
C THR A 55 -11.77 -28.01 -10.67
N ARG A 56 -10.43 -27.96 -10.79
CA ARG A 56 -9.50 -28.29 -9.69
C ARG A 56 -8.60 -27.15 -9.27
N SER A 57 -8.48 -26.12 -10.10
CA SER A 57 -7.54 -25.02 -9.86
C SER A 57 -8.03 -23.73 -10.49
N THR A 58 -7.70 -22.62 -9.88
CA THR A 58 -7.97 -21.26 -10.37
C THR A 58 -6.69 -20.64 -10.91
N ARG A 59 -6.79 -20.00 -12.06
CA ARG A 59 -5.68 -19.28 -12.69
C ARG A 59 -5.78 -17.80 -12.37
N ILE A 60 -4.70 -17.26 -11.86
CA ILE A 60 -4.61 -15.86 -11.42
C ILE A 60 -3.43 -15.21 -12.14
N LYS A 61 -3.67 -14.07 -12.76
CA LYS A 61 -2.65 -13.25 -13.40
C LYS A 61 -2.22 -12.14 -12.46
N ARG A 62 -0.97 -12.16 -12.06
CA ARG A 62 -0.35 -11.12 -11.22
C ARG A 62 -0.21 -9.80 -11.96
N THR A 63 -0.04 -8.72 -11.21
CA THR A 63 0.16 -7.37 -11.77
C THR A 63 1.45 -7.24 -12.59
N ASP A 64 2.45 -8.11 -12.35
CA ASP A 64 3.70 -8.20 -13.14
C ASP A 64 3.57 -9.08 -14.40
N GLY A 65 2.35 -9.58 -14.69
CA GLY A 65 2.06 -10.41 -15.85
C GLY A 65 2.28 -11.92 -15.65
N VAL A 66 2.86 -12.34 -14.52
CA VAL A 66 3.05 -13.76 -14.19
C VAL A 66 1.71 -14.42 -13.89
N ARG A 67 1.50 -15.62 -14.41
CA ARG A 67 0.33 -16.45 -14.10
C ARG A 67 0.67 -17.46 -13.04
N ILE A 68 -0.15 -17.51 -12.02
CA ILE A 68 -0.09 -18.54 -10.98
C ILE A 68 -1.33 -19.43 -11.06
N VAL A 69 -1.12 -20.70 -10.76
CA VAL A 69 -2.19 -21.70 -10.70
C VAL A 69 -2.33 -22.11 -9.23
N VAL A 70 -3.48 -21.79 -8.66
CA VAL A 70 -3.77 -22.05 -7.25
C VAL A 70 -4.77 -23.20 -7.16
N PRO A 71 -4.51 -24.24 -6.36
CA PRO A 71 -5.51 -25.28 -6.08
C PRO A 71 -6.78 -24.68 -5.50
N ASN A 72 -7.96 -25.17 -5.92
CA ASN A 72 -9.23 -24.61 -5.46
C ASN A 72 -9.46 -24.79 -3.94
N SER A 73 -9.00 -25.89 -3.37
CA SER A 73 -9.06 -26.11 -1.93
C SER A 73 -8.30 -25.04 -1.15
N HIS A 74 -7.14 -24.59 -1.66
CA HIS A 74 -6.35 -23.55 -1.03
C HIS A 74 -7.11 -22.21 -0.96
N LEU A 75 -7.93 -21.89 -1.97
CA LEU A 75 -8.72 -20.66 -2.01
C LEU A 75 -9.91 -20.68 -1.03
N LEU A 76 -10.46 -21.86 -0.71
CA LEU A 76 -11.56 -21.99 0.25
C LEU A 76 -11.08 -22.18 1.70
N GLU A 77 -9.92 -22.80 1.89
CA GLU A 77 -9.39 -23.12 3.21
C GLU A 77 -8.61 -21.95 3.84
N ASN A 78 -8.20 -20.94 3.04
CA ASN A 78 -7.42 -19.82 3.52
C ASN A 78 -8.19 -18.51 3.44
N THR A 79 -7.80 -17.56 4.27
CA THR A 79 -8.33 -16.19 4.19
C THR A 79 -7.87 -15.55 2.89
N LEU A 80 -8.82 -15.09 2.10
CA LEU A 80 -8.60 -14.33 0.89
C LEU A 80 -9.04 -12.89 1.11
N VAL A 81 -8.24 -11.93 0.65
CA VAL A 81 -8.67 -10.54 0.55
C VAL A 81 -9.07 -10.30 -0.91
N THR A 82 -10.34 -9.99 -1.10
CA THR A 82 -10.88 -9.67 -2.42
C THR A 82 -11.03 -8.16 -2.54
N TRP A 83 -10.34 -7.60 -3.51
CA TRP A 83 -10.48 -6.21 -3.91
C TRP A 83 -11.49 -6.17 -5.06
N ASN A 84 -12.78 -6.09 -4.74
CA ASN A 84 -13.82 -6.11 -5.76
C ASN A 84 -13.69 -4.89 -6.68
N LEU A 85 -13.51 -5.17 -7.97
CA LEU A 85 -13.41 -4.17 -9.01
C LEU A 85 -14.76 -4.10 -9.72
N GLY A 86 -15.58 -3.15 -9.35
CA GLY A 86 -16.79 -2.91 -10.14
C GLY A 86 -17.85 -2.08 -9.45
N ASP A 87 -18.21 -2.40 -8.22
CA ASP A 87 -19.34 -1.75 -7.55
C ASP A 87 -18.99 -1.24 -6.14
N ASP A 88 -17.83 -1.63 -5.58
CA ASP A 88 -17.47 -1.27 -4.22
C ASP A 88 -16.38 -0.19 -4.19
N ASP A 89 -16.67 0.86 -3.45
CA ASP A 89 -15.71 1.92 -3.17
C ASP A 89 -14.61 1.41 -2.24
N ILE A 90 -13.36 1.69 -2.59
CA ILE A 90 -12.21 1.30 -1.79
C ILE A 90 -11.63 2.52 -1.09
N ARG A 91 -11.45 2.41 0.22
CA ARG A 91 -10.77 3.44 0.98
C ARG A 91 -9.27 3.26 0.93
N VAL A 92 -8.59 4.31 0.50
CA VAL A 92 -7.14 4.35 0.35
C VAL A 92 -6.57 5.52 1.13
N PHE A 93 -5.29 5.48 1.46
CA PHE A 93 -4.60 6.63 2.01
C PHE A 93 -3.21 6.81 1.40
N ILE A 94 -2.72 8.03 1.50
CA ILE A 94 -1.31 8.40 1.31
C ILE A 94 -0.81 9.06 2.58
N SER A 95 0.44 8.81 2.94
CA SER A 95 1.12 9.48 4.05
C SER A 95 2.19 10.43 3.51
N VAL A 96 2.27 11.62 4.09
CA VAL A 96 3.22 12.66 3.74
C VAL A 96 3.79 13.29 5.01
N GLY A 97 5.11 13.44 5.06
CA GLY A 97 5.80 14.13 6.14
C GLY A 97 6.30 15.50 5.69
N VAL A 98 6.00 16.54 6.45
CA VAL A 98 6.51 17.90 6.21
C VAL A 98 7.44 18.34 7.34
N ALA A 99 8.35 19.27 7.07
CA ALA A 99 9.30 19.78 8.05
C ALA A 99 8.58 20.44 9.23
N TYR A 100 9.17 20.32 10.42
CA TYR A 100 8.73 21.07 11.59
C TYR A 100 8.75 22.58 11.30
N GLY A 101 7.75 23.30 11.82
CA GLY A 101 7.55 24.72 11.51
C GLY A 101 6.69 24.99 10.28
N SER A 102 6.33 23.96 9.49
CA SER A 102 5.38 24.13 8.39
C SER A 102 3.98 24.55 8.90
N PRO A 103 3.25 25.38 8.14
CA PRO A 103 1.91 25.83 8.50
C PRO A 103 0.91 24.67 8.35
N VAL A 104 0.65 23.94 9.43
CA VAL A 104 -0.12 22.66 9.45
C VAL A 104 -1.50 22.76 8.80
N ARG A 105 -2.21 23.88 8.94
CA ARG A 105 -3.53 24.08 8.33
C ARG A 105 -3.43 24.21 6.81
N LEU A 106 -2.46 24.98 6.33
CA LEU A 106 -2.20 25.12 4.90
C LEU A 106 -1.77 23.77 4.28
N VAL A 107 -0.95 23.00 4.99
CA VAL A 107 -0.55 21.64 4.54
C VAL A 107 -1.79 20.76 4.35
N ALA A 108 -2.73 20.78 5.30
CA ALA A 108 -3.96 20.00 5.19
C ALA A 108 -4.82 20.44 4.00
N GLU A 109 -4.99 21.74 3.79
CA GLU A 109 -5.76 22.31 2.65
C GLU A 109 -5.14 21.92 1.31
N LEU A 110 -3.81 21.97 1.18
CA LEU A 110 -3.12 21.60 -0.06
C LEU A 110 -3.18 20.11 -0.33
N LEU A 111 -3.11 19.26 0.72
CA LEU A 111 -3.29 17.81 0.59
C LEU A 111 -4.71 17.48 0.15
N GLU A 112 -5.73 18.13 0.73
CA GLU A 112 -7.12 17.96 0.33
C GLU A 112 -7.31 18.34 -1.14
N LYS A 113 -6.78 19.49 -1.54
CA LYS A 113 -6.82 19.95 -2.92
C LYS A 113 -6.18 18.95 -3.88
N ALA A 114 -4.98 18.44 -3.56
CA ALA A 114 -4.28 17.47 -4.39
C ALA A 114 -5.07 16.18 -4.62
N VAL A 115 -5.84 15.76 -3.60
CA VAL A 115 -6.66 14.55 -3.65
C VAL A 115 -7.96 14.80 -4.41
N VAL A 116 -8.65 15.90 -4.14
CA VAL A 116 -9.96 16.24 -4.75
C VAL A 116 -9.85 16.51 -6.26
N GLU A 117 -8.71 17.02 -6.73
CA GLU A 117 -8.45 17.28 -8.15
C GLU A 117 -8.31 15.99 -8.99
N GLN A 118 -8.23 14.80 -8.38
CA GLN A 118 -8.10 13.54 -9.11
C GLN A 118 -9.46 13.00 -9.56
N GLU A 119 -9.59 12.68 -10.84
CA GLU A 119 -10.85 12.17 -11.43
C GLU A 119 -11.30 10.82 -10.84
N ASP A 120 -10.34 9.98 -10.42
CA ASP A 120 -10.62 8.66 -9.86
C ASP A 120 -10.94 8.71 -8.35
N VAL A 121 -10.94 9.89 -7.71
CA VAL A 121 -11.28 10.08 -6.30
C VAL A 121 -12.75 10.48 -6.16
N LEU A 122 -13.46 9.77 -5.29
CA LEU A 122 -14.86 10.07 -5.00
C LEU A 122 -14.98 11.32 -4.14
N GLN A 123 -15.99 12.15 -4.48
CA GLN A 123 -16.34 13.34 -3.72
C GLN A 123 -17.28 13.03 -2.53
N ASP A 124 -17.99 11.91 -2.61
CA ASP A 124 -18.84 11.37 -1.55
C ASP A 124 -18.58 9.87 -1.41
N PRO A 125 -18.07 9.40 -0.27
CA PRO A 125 -17.64 10.17 0.90
C PRO A 125 -16.42 11.07 0.64
N ALA A 126 -16.48 12.30 1.16
CA ALA A 126 -15.42 13.28 0.97
C ALA A 126 -14.05 12.81 1.53
N PRO A 127 -12.95 13.18 0.89
CA PRO A 127 -11.61 12.95 1.42
C PRO A 127 -11.43 13.53 2.83
N ARG A 128 -10.59 12.87 3.63
CA ARG A 128 -10.27 13.32 5.00
C ARG A 128 -8.77 13.42 5.16
N ILE A 129 -8.32 14.61 5.56
CA ILE A 129 -6.92 14.85 5.89
C ILE A 129 -6.76 14.83 7.40
N LEU A 130 -5.87 13.98 7.87
CA LEU A 130 -5.56 13.86 9.29
C LEU A 130 -4.11 14.27 9.54
N PHE A 131 -3.91 15.13 10.54
CA PHE A 131 -2.60 15.32 11.12
C PHE A 131 -2.37 14.16 12.09
N GLN A 132 -1.60 13.19 11.65
CA GLN A 132 -1.52 11.87 12.29
C GLN A 132 -0.60 11.88 13.49
N ASP A 133 0.60 12.47 13.37
CA ASP A 133 1.59 12.40 14.43
C ASP A 133 2.68 13.47 14.29
N PHE A 134 3.35 13.72 15.42
CA PHE A 134 4.64 14.42 15.50
C PHE A 134 5.75 13.38 15.42
N GLY A 135 6.22 13.08 14.21
CA GLY A 135 7.28 12.09 13.98
C GLY A 135 8.68 12.61 14.36
N ASN A 136 9.67 11.74 14.36
CA ASN A 136 11.04 12.06 14.79
C ASN A 136 11.67 13.24 14.02
N SER A 137 11.34 13.38 12.73
CA SER A 137 11.90 14.45 11.88
C SER A 137 10.83 15.11 11.00
N ALA A 138 9.54 14.83 11.24
CA ALA A 138 8.46 15.29 10.38
C ALA A 138 7.15 15.46 11.14
N LEU A 139 6.32 16.40 10.67
CA LEU A 139 4.90 16.44 10.95
C LEU A 139 4.20 15.50 9.96
N VAL A 140 3.57 14.44 10.45
CA VAL A 140 3.01 13.37 9.61
C VAL A 140 1.54 13.63 9.34
N PHE A 141 1.17 13.66 8.07
CA PHE A 141 -0.20 13.78 7.60
C PHE A 141 -0.61 12.55 6.82
N GLU A 142 -1.87 12.18 6.95
CA GLU A 142 -2.50 11.13 6.15
C GLU A 142 -3.74 11.67 5.45
N ALA A 143 -3.78 11.49 4.13
CA ALA A 143 -4.92 11.82 3.31
C ALA A 143 -5.69 10.54 2.96
N TYR A 144 -6.88 10.37 3.52
CA TYR A 144 -7.79 9.26 3.27
C TYR A 144 -8.80 9.66 2.23
N PHE A 145 -9.01 8.80 1.24
CA PHE A 145 -9.99 9.04 0.18
C PHE A 145 -10.59 7.72 -0.31
N TRP A 146 -11.76 7.82 -0.92
CA TRP A 146 -12.43 6.70 -1.55
C TRP A 146 -12.23 6.76 -3.06
N THR A 147 -12.09 5.62 -3.68
CA THR A 147 -11.90 5.48 -5.12
C THR A 147 -12.60 4.25 -5.65
N GLN A 148 -13.10 4.34 -6.87
CA GLN A 148 -13.56 3.19 -7.63
C GLN A 148 -12.46 2.75 -8.58
N LEU A 149 -11.95 1.55 -8.35
CA LEU A 149 -11.00 0.95 -9.30
C LEU A 149 -11.76 0.40 -10.51
N ARG A 150 -11.74 1.17 -11.58
CA ARG A 150 -12.26 0.71 -12.87
C ARG A 150 -11.46 -0.51 -13.37
N PRO A 151 -12.08 -1.41 -14.20
CA PRO A 151 -11.33 -2.48 -14.84
C PRO A 151 -10.11 -1.93 -15.58
N GLY A 152 -8.90 -2.36 -15.18
CA GLY A 152 -7.64 -1.83 -15.72
C GLY A 152 -7.05 -0.65 -14.95
N GLY A 153 -7.72 -0.10 -13.97
CA GLY A 153 -7.18 0.93 -13.08
C GLY A 153 -6.04 0.39 -12.22
N ASP A 154 -5.03 1.21 -12.01
CA ASP A 154 -3.88 0.91 -11.16
C ASP A 154 -3.84 1.89 -9.97
N MET A 155 -4.10 1.37 -8.78
CA MET A 155 -4.04 2.14 -7.54
C MET A 155 -2.67 2.78 -7.30
N ARG A 156 -1.60 2.15 -7.78
CA ARG A 156 -0.23 2.69 -7.69
C ARG A 156 -0.10 3.95 -8.51
N ARG A 157 -0.73 3.97 -9.70
CA ARG A 157 -0.77 5.14 -10.57
C ARG A 157 -1.51 6.27 -9.89
N LEU A 158 -2.72 6.05 -9.38
CA LEU A 158 -3.49 7.08 -8.67
C LEU A 158 -2.70 7.68 -7.50
N ARG A 159 -2.12 6.81 -6.65
CA ARG A 159 -1.27 7.29 -5.54
C ARG A 159 -0.04 8.07 -6.02
N SER A 160 0.51 7.74 -7.18
CA SER A 160 1.65 8.44 -7.78
C SER A 160 1.23 9.82 -8.28
N GLU A 161 0.12 9.92 -9.00
CA GLU A 161 -0.41 11.20 -9.51
C GLU A 161 -0.72 12.17 -8.35
N ILE A 162 -1.35 11.66 -7.28
CA ILE A 162 -1.59 12.48 -6.08
C ILE A 162 -0.26 12.99 -5.50
N ARG A 163 0.78 12.13 -5.40
CA ARG A 163 2.08 12.55 -4.86
C ARG A 163 2.77 13.59 -5.74
N PHE A 164 2.69 13.48 -7.06
CA PHE A 164 3.19 14.50 -7.97
C PHE A 164 2.48 15.83 -7.72
N ARG A 165 1.16 15.80 -7.60
CA ARG A 165 0.37 17.00 -7.35
C ARG A 165 0.68 17.63 -5.98
N VAL A 166 0.88 16.81 -4.96
CA VAL A 166 1.32 17.26 -3.63
C VAL A 166 2.67 17.95 -3.70
N ASP A 167 3.66 17.37 -4.39
CA ASP A 167 4.98 17.96 -4.56
C ASP A 167 4.91 19.33 -5.25
N GLU A 168 4.12 19.46 -6.32
CA GLU A 168 3.89 20.72 -7.01
C GLU A 168 3.30 21.78 -6.08
N LEU A 169 2.18 21.47 -5.41
CA LEU A 169 1.48 22.40 -4.52
C LEU A 169 2.36 22.82 -3.33
N PHE A 170 3.12 21.88 -2.77
CA PHE A 170 4.03 22.16 -1.66
C PHE A 170 5.16 23.10 -2.10
N ARG A 171 5.74 22.84 -3.26
CA ARG A 171 6.79 23.69 -3.83
C ARG A 171 6.32 25.11 -4.12
N GLU A 172 5.10 25.25 -4.70
CA GLU A 172 4.49 26.55 -4.98
C GLU A 172 4.23 27.36 -3.69
N ASN A 173 3.97 26.69 -2.58
CA ASN A 173 3.64 27.33 -1.29
C ASN A 173 4.78 27.34 -0.28
N GLY A 174 6.01 26.96 -0.71
CA GLY A 174 7.20 26.98 0.14
C GLY A 174 7.19 25.96 1.29
N ILE A 175 6.38 24.88 1.15
CA ILE A 175 6.34 23.79 2.13
C ILE A 175 7.45 22.80 1.81
N THR A 176 8.27 22.48 2.80
CA THR A 176 9.38 21.53 2.67
C THR A 176 8.93 20.15 3.09
N ILE A 177 9.08 19.16 2.20
CA ILE A 177 8.94 17.74 2.54
C ILE A 177 10.06 17.37 3.50
N ALA A 178 9.72 16.71 4.60
CA ALA A 178 10.68 16.40 5.65
C ALA A 178 11.76 15.41 5.17
N PHE A 179 12.96 15.66 5.62
CA PHE A 179 14.10 14.76 5.51
C PHE A 179 14.68 14.47 6.91
N PRO A 180 15.42 13.38 7.10
CA PRO A 180 16.00 13.06 8.39
C PRO A 180 16.84 14.21 8.93
N GLN A 181 16.59 14.64 10.17
CA GLN A 181 17.31 15.71 10.85
C GLN A 181 18.09 15.15 12.03
N GLN A 182 19.25 15.74 12.30
CA GLN A 182 20.07 15.40 13.45
C GLN A 182 20.57 16.68 14.08
N ASP A 183 20.39 16.79 15.40
CA ASP A 183 21.01 17.84 16.20
C ASP A 183 22.42 17.39 16.58
N VAL A 184 23.42 18.13 16.12
CA VAL A 184 24.82 17.84 16.42
C VAL A 184 25.33 18.87 17.41
N HIS A 185 25.59 18.46 18.66
CA HIS A 185 26.26 19.27 19.66
C HIS A 185 27.77 19.10 19.50
N LEU A 186 28.46 20.18 19.20
CA LEU A 186 29.91 20.21 19.06
C LEU A 186 30.52 20.90 20.28
N ASP A 187 31.21 20.12 21.11
CA ASP A 187 31.99 20.65 22.24
C ASP A 187 33.44 20.90 21.79
N GLY A 188 33.86 22.15 21.85
CA GLY A 188 35.25 22.54 21.52
C GLY A 188 35.34 23.75 20.61
N VAL A 189 36.57 24.03 20.14
CA VAL A 189 36.86 25.14 19.22
C VAL A 189 36.84 24.61 17.78
N LEU A 190 35.85 25.01 17.00
CA LEU A 190 35.77 24.74 15.57
C LEU A 190 36.66 25.70 14.81
N LYS A 191 37.68 25.19 14.12
CA LYS A 191 38.43 25.95 13.12
C LYS A 191 37.76 25.74 11.78
N LEU A 192 37.05 26.76 11.28
CA LEU A 192 36.52 26.77 9.92
C LEU A 192 37.66 27.21 8.99
N ASP A 193 38.15 26.29 8.18
CA ASP A 193 39.05 26.63 7.07
C ASP A 193 38.17 27.02 5.87
N SER A 194 37.98 28.32 5.68
CA SER A 194 37.16 28.86 4.60
C SER A 194 37.91 28.91 3.29
N GLY A 195 38.80 28.02 2.96
CA GLY A 195 39.46 27.88 1.64
C GLY A 195 39.86 29.14 0.85
N ASP A 196 39.40 30.32 1.25
CA ASP A 196 39.78 31.61 0.73
C ASP A 196 40.91 32.14 1.58
N ARG A 197 42.06 32.27 0.99
CA ARG A 197 43.25 32.85 1.56
C ARG A 197 43.06 34.37 1.75
N GLU A 198 42.29 34.75 2.75
CA GLU A 198 42.44 36.04 3.41
C GLU A 198 41.41 36.18 4.54
N THR A 199 41.92 36.44 5.73
CA THR A 199 41.23 36.82 6.97
C THR A 199 40.51 35.70 7.75
N GLY A 200 41.27 34.97 8.58
CA GLY A 200 40.72 34.15 9.64
C GLY A 200 40.03 35.02 10.74
N GLN A 201 38.71 35.08 10.72
CA GLN A 201 37.97 35.61 11.86
C GLN A 201 37.64 34.46 12.83
N VAL A 202 38.22 34.54 14.04
CA VAL A 202 37.87 33.63 15.14
C VAL A 202 36.57 34.14 15.76
N ILE A 203 35.46 33.40 15.51
CA ILE A 203 34.19 33.68 16.21
C ILE A 203 34.23 32.93 17.56
N THR A 204 34.49 33.67 18.63
CA THR A 204 34.43 33.15 19.98
C THR A 204 33.04 33.42 20.53
N ASN A 205 32.17 32.41 20.55
CA ASN A 205 30.87 32.52 21.21
C ASN A 205 31.07 32.18 22.69
N ARG A 206 31.22 33.19 23.53
CA ARG A 206 31.28 33.07 25.00
C ARG A 206 29.82 33.13 25.50
N GLN A 207 29.20 32.01 25.77
CA GLN A 207 28.00 32.00 26.62
C GLN A 207 28.48 32.17 28.07
N GLU A 208 28.30 33.37 28.60
CA GLU A 208 28.35 33.58 30.04
C GLU A 208 27.05 33.02 30.66
N GLY A 209 27.24 32.13 31.62
CA GLY A 209 26.18 31.54 32.38
C GLY A 209 25.43 32.54 33.27
N ARG A 210 24.12 32.27 33.35
CA ARG A 210 23.29 32.52 34.54
C ARG A 210 22.23 31.45 34.61
#